data_57d3a601c624e6c7c2ddb5e6deeee5b0
#
_entry.id   57d3a601c624e6c7c2ddb5e6deeee5b0
#
_cell.length_a   1.000
_cell.length_b   1.000
_cell.length_c   1.000
_cell.angle_alpha   90.00
_cell.angle_beta   90.00
_cell.angle_gamma   90.00
#
_symmetry.space_group_name_H-M   'P 1'
#
loop_
_entity.id
_entity.type
_entity.pdbx_description
1 polymer ?
#
loop_
_entity_poly.entity_id
_entity_poly.type
_entity_poly.pdbx_seq_one_letter_code
_entity_poly.pdbx_strand_id
1 'polypeptide(L)'
;MEFKVLLEQAIDKIQNLQEYYERQLKSICDHLDEETEKYKYGVLLEKYLFSKISNLDMELSEQELKEINKIIDGYEVEKRSDGIVVRYKLKELDESYKKYELNPQKAVTEYIKLSEQPSILSESTLMMLLVRYEEAIAGIFKYILMKYPDAYLKEKSITYSELISLNTELKEVKRDFIEKEVEEFMRMPISDWYNVFEQKHKAEFIFENGEFERFKEIYYRRNLVVHNKGKVNNSYIKSVDKSVSELVEKGEVLKVDREYMSRAFELTQLILYGTFWGLRKLSKDKDELENRMFEKAFKHMENAEWSISEYVYKLMMDEKEQSDADKFCNKVNYWISVKNQGRIEEIKGDVDRCDVSAMCGQFKAAKYALLDEYDKVSGILEKIIGTEIPSCYIEQWPLFIQYRESEEYEKFREKHKEEFEELGYIPDYLAVDSEEEIIDEYGNDMETVE
;
A
#
# COMPACT_ATOMS: atom_id res chain seq x y z
N MET A 1 6.10 -10.28 -22.81
CA MET A 1 5.24 -10.08 -21.61
C MET A 1 4.11 -9.17 -22.04
N GLU A 2 2.87 -9.49 -21.69
CA GLU A 2 1.70 -8.69 -22.05
C GLU A 2 1.52 -7.52 -21.07
N PHE A 3 0.87 -6.44 -21.50
CA PHE A 3 0.77 -5.23 -20.68
C PHE A 3 -0.11 -5.44 -19.44
N LYS A 4 -1.17 -6.27 -19.57
CA LYS A 4 -2.02 -6.70 -18.43
C LYS A 4 -1.23 -7.45 -17.34
N VAL A 5 -0.29 -8.32 -17.76
CA VAL A 5 0.56 -9.11 -16.84
C VAL A 5 1.52 -8.19 -16.07
N LEU A 6 2.04 -7.14 -16.72
CA LEU A 6 2.85 -6.12 -16.04
C LEU A 6 2.06 -5.40 -14.94
N LEU A 7 0.80 -5.02 -15.21
CA LEU A 7 -0.08 -4.42 -14.20
C LEU A 7 -0.27 -5.37 -13.01
N GLU A 8 -0.66 -6.60 -13.29
CA GLU A 8 -0.94 -7.61 -12.28
C GLU A 8 0.28 -7.83 -11.38
N GLN A 9 1.44 -8.11 -11.98
CA GLN A 9 2.67 -8.30 -11.23
C GLN A 9 3.08 -7.07 -10.42
N ALA A 10 2.89 -5.85 -10.95
CA ALA A 10 3.23 -4.63 -10.25
C ALA A 10 2.36 -4.43 -9.01
N ILE A 11 1.05 -4.58 -9.14
CA ILE A 11 0.10 -4.42 -8.03
C ILE A 11 0.30 -5.53 -7.00
N ASP A 12 0.41 -6.80 -7.42
CA ASP A 12 0.59 -7.93 -6.50
C ASP A 12 1.89 -7.83 -5.70
N LYS A 13 3.00 -7.39 -6.32
CA LYS A 13 4.26 -7.17 -5.61
C LYS A 13 4.14 -6.09 -4.53
N ILE A 14 3.35 -5.05 -4.75
CA ILE A 14 3.13 -3.99 -3.76
C ILE A 14 2.19 -4.47 -2.65
N GLN A 15 1.10 -5.14 -2.99
CA GLN A 15 0.18 -5.72 -2.00
C GLN A 15 0.88 -6.75 -1.11
N ASN A 16 1.65 -7.67 -1.68
CA ASN A 16 2.44 -8.64 -0.94
C ASN A 16 3.45 -7.96 0.01
N LEU A 17 4.07 -6.85 -0.41
CA LEU A 17 4.97 -6.07 0.44
C LEU A 17 4.21 -5.38 1.58
N GLN A 18 3.03 -4.83 1.30
CA GLN A 18 2.15 -4.21 2.29
C GLN A 18 1.71 -5.22 3.34
N GLU A 19 1.20 -6.39 2.93
CA GLU A 19 0.81 -7.47 3.84
C GLU A 19 1.98 -7.97 4.70
N TYR A 20 3.15 -8.13 4.08
CA TYR A 20 4.37 -8.48 4.81
C TYR A 20 4.71 -7.43 5.86
N TYR A 21 4.71 -6.15 5.49
CA TYR A 21 4.98 -5.04 6.40
C TYR A 21 4.02 -5.02 7.59
N GLU A 22 2.71 -5.07 7.36
CA GLU A 22 1.71 -5.03 8.43
C GLU A 22 1.84 -6.22 9.39
N ARG A 23 2.11 -7.41 8.86
CA ARG A 23 2.33 -8.62 9.66
C ARG A 23 3.58 -8.51 10.53
N GLN A 24 4.69 -8.05 9.94
CA GLN A 24 5.94 -7.88 10.68
C GLN A 24 5.84 -6.75 11.71
N LEU A 25 5.22 -5.62 11.35
CA LEU A 25 5.03 -4.50 12.27
C LEU A 25 4.20 -4.93 13.48
N LYS A 26 3.11 -5.65 13.26
CA LYS A 26 2.29 -6.20 14.36
C LYS A 26 3.13 -7.10 15.27
N SER A 27 3.87 -8.05 14.70
CA SER A 27 4.73 -8.96 15.48
C SER A 27 5.80 -8.22 16.29
N ILE A 28 6.41 -7.17 15.71
CA ILE A 28 7.39 -6.33 16.42
C ILE A 28 6.72 -5.55 17.55
N CYS A 29 5.55 -4.96 17.30
CA CYS A 29 4.83 -4.21 18.34
C CYS A 29 4.38 -5.12 19.50
N ASP A 30 3.82 -6.30 19.20
CA ASP A 30 3.43 -7.28 20.21
C ASP A 30 4.63 -7.71 21.08
N HIS A 31 5.78 -7.97 20.44
CA HIS A 31 7.02 -8.31 21.16
C HIS A 31 7.55 -7.12 21.98
N LEU A 32 7.48 -5.91 21.43
CA LEU A 32 7.90 -4.69 22.13
C LEU A 32 7.07 -4.46 23.39
N ASP A 33 5.76 -4.68 23.34
CA ASP A 33 4.87 -4.53 24.49
C ASP A 33 5.21 -5.55 25.60
N GLU A 34 5.47 -6.80 25.24
CA GLU A 34 5.89 -7.85 26.18
C GLU A 34 7.25 -7.54 26.84
N GLU A 35 8.25 -7.18 26.05
CA GLU A 35 9.61 -6.91 26.55
C GLU A 35 9.69 -5.57 27.31
N THR A 36 8.89 -4.55 26.94
CA THR A 36 8.85 -3.27 27.66
C THR A 36 8.49 -3.46 29.12
N GLU A 37 7.57 -4.38 29.41
CA GLU A 37 7.20 -4.71 30.79
C GLU A 37 8.41 -5.26 31.57
N LYS A 38 9.30 -6.04 30.95
CA LYS A 38 10.52 -6.57 31.57
C LYS A 38 11.53 -5.49 31.93
N TYR A 39 11.66 -4.46 31.13
CA TYR A 39 12.63 -3.39 31.32
C TYR A 39 12.10 -2.18 32.09
N LYS A 40 10.80 -2.12 32.36
CA LYS A 40 10.13 -0.93 32.92
C LYS A 40 10.79 -0.39 34.20
N TYR A 41 11.16 -1.27 35.12
CA TYR A 41 11.76 -0.83 36.39
C TYR A 41 13.21 -0.35 36.22
N GLY A 42 13.97 -0.97 35.35
CA GLY A 42 15.31 -0.51 35.03
C GLY A 42 15.33 0.85 34.33
N VAL A 43 14.43 1.08 33.39
CA VAL A 43 14.23 2.37 32.70
C VAL A 43 13.74 3.44 33.70
N LEU A 44 12.81 3.09 34.58
CA LEU A 44 12.30 3.99 35.61
C LEU A 44 13.40 4.36 36.62
N LEU A 45 14.25 3.39 36.98
CA LEU A 45 15.38 3.61 37.88
C LEU A 45 16.42 4.55 37.25
N GLU A 46 16.72 4.39 35.96
CA GLU A 46 17.60 5.29 35.21
C GLU A 46 17.05 6.73 35.21
N LYS A 47 15.78 6.89 34.85
CA LYS A 47 15.08 8.18 34.87
C LYS A 47 15.15 8.84 36.25
N TYR A 48 14.92 8.08 37.30
CA TYR A 48 15.02 8.54 38.70
C TYR A 48 16.43 8.99 39.06
N LEU A 49 17.44 8.18 38.76
CA LEU A 49 18.84 8.49 39.09
C LEU A 49 19.32 9.73 38.29
N PHE A 50 18.94 9.87 37.03
CA PHE A 50 19.24 11.06 36.23
C PHE A 50 18.59 12.32 36.80
N SER A 51 17.35 12.26 37.29
CA SER A 51 16.68 13.41 37.93
C SER A 51 17.42 13.91 39.19
N LYS A 52 18.25 13.08 39.80
CA LYS A 52 19.05 13.42 40.98
C LYS A 52 20.44 13.99 40.66
N ILE A 53 20.91 13.77 39.42
CA ILE A 53 22.25 14.17 38.96
C ILE A 53 22.22 15.51 38.24
N SER A 54 21.25 15.69 37.39
CA SER A 54 21.09 16.86 36.53
C SER A 54 20.07 17.82 37.08
N ASN A 55 20.37 19.13 37.00
CA ASN A 55 19.36 20.18 37.17
C ASN A 55 18.37 20.23 36.01
N LEU A 56 18.28 19.13 35.22
CA LEU A 56 17.26 18.97 34.18
C LEU A 56 15.96 18.59 34.86
N ASP A 57 14.92 19.36 34.64
CA ASP A 57 13.55 19.11 35.06
C ASP A 57 12.99 17.84 34.37
N MET A 58 13.55 16.68 34.74
CA MET A 58 12.91 15.40 34.48
C MET A 58 11.91 15.15 35.61
N GLU A 59 10.70 15.67 35.44
CA GLU A 59 9.64 15.40 36.39
C GLU A 59 9.17 13.97 36.30
N LEU A 60 9.30 13.23 37.40
CA LEU A 60 8.63 11.95 37.59
C LEU A 60 7.23 12.18 38.10
N SER A 61 6.25 11.50 37.56
CA SER A 61 4.88 11.52 38.06
C SER A 61 4.80 10.92 39.45
N GLU A 62 3.74 11.26 40.20
CA GLU A 62 3.50 10.68 41.53
C GLU A 62 3.41 9.15 41.48
N GLN A 63 2.90 8.59 40.40
CA GLN A 63 2.81 7.14 40.21
C GLN A 63 4.18 6.52 40.00
N GLU A 64 5.03 7.13 39.18
CA GLU A 64 6.42 6.69 38.96
C GLU A 64 7.24 6.74 40.22
N LEU A 65 7.05 7.79 41.03
CA LEU A 65 7.70 7.90 42.38
C LEU A 65 7.24 6.81 43.34
N LYS A 66 5.95 6.46 43.34
CA LYS A 66 5.44 5.34 44.14
C LYS A 66 6.03 4.00 43.68
N GLU A 67 6.15 3.76 42.38
CA GLU A 67 6.74 2.51 41.87
C GLU A 67 8.23 2.43 42.17
N ILE A 68 9.01 3.50 41.96
CA ILE A 68 10.44 3.49 42.25
C ILE A 68 10.74 3.31 43.75
N ASN A 69 9.91 3.88 44.62
CA ASN A 69 10.04 3.73 46.06
C ASN A 69 9.78 2.29 46.57
N LYS A 70 9.17 1.43 45.74
CA LYS A 70 9.05 0.00 46.08
C LYS A 70 10.36 -0.75 45.92
N ILE A 71 11.21 -0.31 44.98
CA ILE A 71 12.42 -1.04 44.59
C ILE A 71 13.73 -0.44 45.12
N ILE A 72 13.81 0.89 45.31
CA ILE A 72 15.02 1.56 45.78
C ILE A 72 15.03 1.74 47.31
N ASP A 73 16.14 1.40 47.91
CA ASP A 73 16.38 1.66 49.36
C ASP A 73 17.14 2.98 49.58
N GLY A 74 18.02 3.34 48.65
CA GLY A 74 18.76 4.58 48.70
C GLY A 74 19.71 4.75 47.55
N TYR A 75 20.27 5.95 47.42
CA TYR A 75 21.29 6.25 46.40
C TYR A 75 22.34 7.21 46.96
N GLU A 76 23.55 7.18 46.41
CA GLU A 76 24.65 8.09 46.69
C GLU A 76 25.22 8.64 45.38
N VAL A 77 25.50 9.95 45.37
CA VAL A 77 26.07 10.63 44.19
C VAL A 77 27.49 11.09 44.57
N GLU A 78 28.46 10.58 43.84
CA GLU A 78 29.87 10.95 43.99
C GLU A 78 30.32 11.71 42.73
N LYS A 79 30.71 12.99 42.88
CA LYS A 79 31.31 13.77 41.80
C LYS A 79 32.81 13.51 41.74
N ARG A 80 33.32 13.04 40.61
CA ARG A 80 34.73 12.79 40.31
C ARG A 80 35.22 13.75 39.24
N SER A 81 36.55 13.81 39.07
CA SER A 81 37.17 14.64 38.02
C SER A 81 36.83 14.21 36.59
N ASP A 82 36.49 12.95 36.41
CA ASP A 82 36.16 12.30 35.14
C ASP A 82 34.65 12.06 34.92
N GLY A 83 33.80 12.46 35.88
CA GLY A 83 32.37 12.28 35.76
C GLY A 83 31.59 12.22 37.07
N ILE A 84 30.37 11.73 36.99
CA ILE A 84 29.51 11.52 38.16
C ILE A 84 29.26 10.02 38.28
N VAL A 85 29.52 9.48 39.46
CA VAL A 85 29.24 8.09 39.82
C VAL A 85 28.03 8.06 40.74
N VAL A 86 27.00 7.29 40.32
CA VAL A 86 25.83 7.05 41.17
C VAL A 86 25.88 5.61 41.67
N ARG A 87 25.82 5.46 42.96
CA ARG A 87 25.60 4.15 43.61
C ARG A 87 24.20 4.12 44.13
N TYR A 88 23.53 3.02 43.91
CA TYR A 88 22.16 2.83 44.44
C TYR A 88 22.07 1.46 45.11
N LYS A 89 21.13 1.37 46.02
CA LYS A 89 20.85 0.14 46.75
C LYS A 89 19.38 -0.22 46.53
N LEU A 90 19.14 -1.45 46.12
CA LEU A 90 17.80 -2.00 45.95
C LEU A 90 17.34 -2.58 47.31
N LYS A 91 16.04 -2.50 47.57
CA LYS A 91 15.41 -3.18 48.73
C LYS A 91 15.51 -4.71 48.54
N GLU A 92 15.23 -5.43 49.62
CA GLU A 92 14.93 -6.86 49.48
C GLU A 92 13.61 -6.98 48.72
N LEU A 93 13.69 -7.49 47.47
CA LEU A 93 12.57 -7.65 46.56
C LEU A 93 12.08 -9.11 46.61
N ASP A 94 10.78 -9.30 46.59
CA ASP A 94 10.20 -10.64 46.52
C ASP A 94 10.41 -11.32 45.18
N GLU A 95 10.04 -12.60 45.07
CA GLU A 95 10.19 -13.42 43.84
C GLU A 95 9.53 -12.81 42.60
N SER A 96 8.48 -11.98 42.80
CA SER A 96 7.74 -11.36 41.68
C SER A 96 8.60 -10.38 40.86
N TYR A 97 9.64 -9.83 41.47
CA TYR A 97 10.56 -8.92 40.79
C TYR A 97 11.67 -9.62 39.99
N LYS A 98 11.87 -10.95 40.16
CA LYS A 98 12.93 -11.70 39.42
C LYS A 98 12.78 -11.66 37.90
N LYS A 99 11.58 -11.44 37.41
CA LYS A 99 11.30 -11.33 35.96
C LYS A 99 11.76 -9.99 35.34
N TYR A 100 12.05 -8.98 36.17
CA TYR A 100 12.41 -7.65 35.68
C TYR A 100 13.91 -7.44 35.62
N GLU A 101 14.38 -6.73 34.58
CA GLU A 101 15.75 -6.25 34.51
C GLU A 101 15.90 -4.98 35.35
N LEU A 102 16.66 -5.08 36.42
CA LEU A 102 16.85 -3.98 37.38
C LEU A 102 18.18 -3.25 37.18
N ASN A 103 19.01 -3.66 36.21
CA ASN A 103 20.21 -2.89 35.86
C ASN A 103 19.79 -1.75 34.92
N PRO A 104 19.86 -0.45 35.33
CA PRO A 104 19.36 0.68 34.57
C PRO A 104 19.99 0.79 33.19
N GLN A 105 21.32 0.71 33.11
CA GLN A 105 22.06 0.85 31.85
C GLN A 105 21.69 -0.24 30.85
N LYS A 106 21.60 -1.49 31.31
CA LYS A 106 21.20 -2.61 30.47
C LYS A 106 19.76 -2.46 30.02
N ALA A 107 18.84 -2.12 30.94
CA ALA A 107 17.43 -1.94 30.63
C ALA A 107 17.22 -0.85 29.59
N VAL A 108 17.83 0.32 29.74
CA VAL A 108 17.71 1.43 28.79
C VAL A 108 18.32 1.06 27.44
N THR A 109 19.48 0.40 27.43
CA THR A 109 20.14 -0.02 26.19
C THR A 109 19.26 -0.99 25.38
N GLU A 110 18.69 -2.00 26.03
CA GLU A 110 17.82 -2.97 25.36
C GLU A 110 16.49 -2.34 24.96
N TYR A 111 15.90 -1.50 25.81
CA TYR A 111 14.68 -0.76 25.46
C TYR A 111 14.84 0.12 24.22
N ILE A 112 15.95 0.87 24.13
CA ILE A 112 16.23 1.71 22.95
C ILE A 112 16.34 0.84 21.69
N LYS A 113 17.11 -0.26 21.74
CA LYS A 113 17.24 -1.18 20.58
C LYS A 113 15.88 -1.72 20.11
N LEU A 114 15.02 -2.11 21.05
CA LEU A 114 13.69 -2.63 20.73
C LEU A 114 12.80 -1.54 20.16
N SER A 115 12.80 -0.35 20.75
CA SER A 115 11.98 0.77 20.31
C SER A 115 12.34 1.33 18.93
N GLU A 116 13.54 1.06 18.43
CA GLU A 116 13.97 1.45 17.08
C GLU A 116 13.48 0.48 15.98
N GLN A 117 13.14 -0.77 16.33
CA GLN A 117 12.78 -1.79 15.33
C GLN A 117 11.61 -1.43 14.42
N PRO A 118 10.49 -0.84 14.90
CA PRO A 118 9.40 -0.41 14.02
C PRO A 118 9.85 0.61 12.98
N SER A 119 10.72 1.56 13.38
CA SER A 119 11.26 2.58 12.47
C SER A 119 12.16 1.96 11.40
N ILE A 120 13.04 1.04 11.79
CA ILE A 120 13.93 0.31 10.88
C ILE A 120 13.12 -0.48 9.85
N LEU A 121 12.05 -1.17 10.30
CA LEU A 121 11.16 -1.89 9.39
C LEU A 121 10.50 -0.93 8.40
N SER A 122 9.91 0.17 8.88
CA SER A 122 9.21 1.15 8.04
C SER A 122 10.16 1.80 7.01
N GLU A 123 11.34 2.24 7.43
CA GLU A 123 12.34 2.84 6.56
C GLU A 123 12.83 1.85 5.48
N SER A 124 13.10 0.59 5.87
CA SER A 124 13.52 -0.46 4.94
C SER A 124 12.40 -0.80 3.93
N THR A 125 11.16 -0.85 4.41
CA THR A 125 9.99 -1.13 3.55
C THR A 125 9.73 0.01 2.59
N LEU A 126 9.92 1.27 3.01
CA LEU A 126 9.82 2.44 2.11
C LEU A 126 10.79 2.33 0.93
N MET A 127 12.03 1.91 1.20
CA MET A 127 13.02 1.71 0.13
C MET A 127 12.60 0.60 -0.82
N MET A 128 12.11 -0.53 -0.29
CA MET A 128 11.65 -1.64 -1.11
C MET A 128 10.40 -1.28 -1.92
N LEU A 129 9.47 -0.49 -1.36
CA LEU A 129 8.28 0.00 -2.07
C LEU A 129 8.66 0.78 -3.33
N LEU A 130 9.63 1.69 -3.21
CA LEU A 130 10.11 2.45 -4.37
C LEU A 130 10.85 1.58 -5.39
N VAL A 131 11.60 0.57 -4.94
CA VAL A 131 12.21 -0.43 -5.84
C VAL A 131 11.13 -1.17 -6.64
N ARG A 132 10.03 -1.61 -6.00
CA ARG A 132 8.91 -2.28 -6.70
C ARG A 132 8.23 -1.36 -7.71
N TYR A 133 8.07 -0.11 -7.37
CA TYR A 133 7.55 0.89 -8.30
C TYR A 133 8.50 1.11 -9.49
N GLU A 134 9.80 1.28 -9.24
CA GLU A 134 10.82 1.44 -10.27
C GLU A 134 10.89 0.22 -11.21
N GLU A 135 10.79 -1.00 -10.68
CA GLU A 135 10.68 -2.24 -11.47
C GLU A 135 9.47 -2.21 -12.42
N ALA A 136 8.32 -1.75 -11.93
CA ALA A 136 7.10 -1.64 -12.74
C ALA A 136 7.27 -0.63 -13.88
N ILE A 137 7.80 0.56 -13.59
CA ILE A 137 8.06 1.60 -14.61
C ILE A 137 9.10 1.13 -15.64
N ALA A 138 10.17 0.48 -15.19
CA ALA A 138 11.18 -0.11 -16.09
C ALA A 138 10.55 -1.18 -17.00
N GLY A 139 9.68 -2.03 -16.45
CA GLY A 139 8.92 -3.03 -17.21
C GLY A 139 8.01 -2.41 -18.26
N ILE A 140 7.26 -1.36 -17.89
CA ILE A 140 6.42 -0.58 -18.81
C ILE A 140 7.26 0.03 -19.92
N PHE A 141 8.35 0.71 -19.57
CA PHE A 141 9.22 1.34 -20.57
C PHE A 141 9.83 0.30 -21.52
N LYS A 142 10.31 -0.82 -20.99
CA LYS A 142 10.82 -1.95 -21.78
C LYS A 142 9.76 -2.48 -22.75
N TYR A 143 8.53 -2.67 -22.30
CA TYR A 143 7.42 -3.09 -23.15
C TYR A 143 7.19 -2.10 -24.31
N ILE A 144 7.12 -0.81 -24.00
CA ILE A 144 6.90 0.26 -24.98
C ILE A 144 8.07 0.33 -25.98
N LEU A 145 9.30 0.27 -25.49
CA LEU A 145 10.51 0.30 -26.33
C LEU A 145 10.57 -0.89 -27.31
N MET A 146 10.17 -2.07 -26.85
CA MET A 146 10.10 -3.26 -27.71
C MET A 146 9.00 -3.16 -28.77
N LYS A 147 7.88 -2.51 -28.45
CA LYS A 147 6.73 -2.40 -29.33
C LYS A 147 6.83 -1.23 -30.32
N TYR A 148 7.43 -0.13 -29.86
CA TYR A 148 7.58 1.11 -30.62
C TYR A 148 9.05 1.57 -30.69
N PRO A 149 9.96 0.73 -31.25
CA PRO A 149 11.39 1.02 -31.24
C PRO A 149 11.75 2.32 -31.97
N ASP A 150 11.04 2.64 -33.04
CA ASP A 150 11.30 3.85 -33.85
C ASP A 150 11.12 5.14 -33.06
N ALA A 151 10.27 5.15 -32.05
CA ALA A 151 10.06 6.33 -31.22
C ALA A 151 11.29 6.70 -30.36
N TYR A 152 12.19 5.73 -30.14
CA TYR A 152 13.33 5.88 -29.24
C TYR A 152 14.68 5.65 -29.92
N LEU A 153 14.73 4.74 -30.90
CA LEU A 153 15.97 4.22 -31.48
C LEU A 153 16.30 4.78 -32.87
N LYS A 154 15.40 5.55 -33.50
CA LYS A 154 15.55 6.03 -34.87
C LYS A 154 16.84 6.85 -35.11
N GLU A 155 17.27 7.59 -34.07
CA GLU A 155 18.47 8.44 -34.15
C GLU A 155 19.73 7.77 -33.57
N LYS A 156 19.56 6.56 -33.01
CA LYS A 156 20.67 5.78 -32.42
C LYS A 156 21.37 4.96 -33.50
N SER A 157 22.69 4.95 -33.51
CA SER A 157 23.50 4.18 -34.42
C SER A 157 24.56 3.41 -33.66
N ILE A 158 24.87 2.22 -34.15
CA ILE A 158 26.01 1.41 -33.70
C ILE A 158 27.10 1.45 -34.82
N THR A 159 28.32 1.62 -34.40
CA THR A 159 29.43 1.61 -35.37
C THR A 159 29.77 0.16 -35.78
N TYR A 160 30.35 0.00 -36.98
CA TYR A 160 30.83 -1.30 -37.45
C TYR A 160 31.86 -1.92 -36.49
N SER A 161 32.69 -1.11 -35.88
CA SER A 161 33.68 -1.54 -34.89
C SER A 161 33.04 -2.14 -33.66
N GLU A 162 32.02 -1.47 -33.13
CA GLU A 162 31.24 -1.96 -31.97
C GLU A 162 30.49 -3.25 -32.31
N LEU A 163 29.87 -3.32 -33.52
CA LEU A 163 29.17 -4.52 -33.96
C LEU A 163 30.10 -5.74 -34.09
N ILE A 164 31.30 -5.54 -34.60
CA ILE A 164 32.30 -6.61 -34.73
C ILE A 164 32.88 -7.01 -33.39
N SER A 165 33.07 -6.03 -32.47
CA SER A 165 33.64 -6.30 -31.14
C SER A 165 32.70 -7.10 -30.25
N LEU A 166 31.38 -7.02 -30.48
CA LEU A 166 30.37 -7.76 -29.70
C LEU A 166 30.42 -9.26 -29.92
N ASN A 167 30.97 -9.76 -31.09
CA ASN A 167 31.11 -11.19 -31.43
C ASN A 167 29.92 -12.08 -31.04
N THR A 168 28.71 -11.49 -31.03
CA THR A 168 27.46 -12.03 -30.48
C THR A 168 26.36 -12.06 -31.54
N GLU A 169 25.32 -12.86 -31.31
CA GLU A 169 24.16 -12.88 -32.18
C GLU A 169 23.39 -11.55 -32.17
N LEU A 170 22.78 -11.19 -33.29
CA LEU A 170 22.03 -9.94 -33.45
C LEU A 170 20.90 -9.76 -32.37
N LYS A 171 20.36 -10.87 -31.88
CA LYS A 171 19.35 -10.89 -30.81
C LYS A 171 19.91 -10.39 -29.48
N GLU A 172 21.14 -10.78 -29.16
CA GLU A 172 21.81 -10.35 -27.93
C GLU A 172 22.16 -8.85 -27.98
N VAL A 173 22.69 -8.41 -29.12
CA VAL A 173 22.94 -6.98 -29.37
C VAL A 173 21.67 -6.14 -29.16
N LYS A 174 20.53 -6.63 -29.69
CA LYS A 174 19.25 -5.96 -29.49
C LYS A 174 18.82 -5.93 -28.02
N ARG A 175 19.03 -7.02 -27.28
CA ARG A 175 18.71 -7.10 -25.86
C ARG A 175 19.55 -6.13 -25.06
N ASP A 176 20.87 -6.16 -25.24
CA ASP A 176 21.81 -5.28 -24.52
C ASP A 176 21.50 -3.80 -24.78
N PHE A 177 21.11 -3.49 -26.02
CA PHE A 177 20.70 -2.14 -26.38
C PHE A 177 19.41 -1.71 -25.67
N ILE A 178 18.41 -2.59 -25.59
CA ILE A 178 17.17 -2.32 -24.85
C ILE A 178 17.45 -2.13 -23.36
N GLU A 179 18.28 -2.97 -22.77
CA GLU A 179 18.66 -2.88 -21.36
C GLU A 179 19.37 -1.56 -21.05
N LYS A 180 20.30 -1.15 -21.93
CA LYS A 180 20.97 0.16 -21.79
C LYS A 180 19.99 1.34 -21.86
N GLU A 181 19.04 1.32 -22.82
CA GLU A 181 18.03 2.39 -22.91
C GLU A 181 17.13 2.43 -21.68
N VAL A 182 16.75 1.27 -21.12
CA VAL A 182 16.00 1.18 -19.88
C VAL A 182 16.81 1.78 -18.73
N GLU A 183 18.10 1.45 -18.60
CA GLU A 183 18.96 2.04 -17.57
C GLU A 183 19.10 3.56 -17.72
N GLU A 184 19.28 4.05 -18.94
CA GLU A 184 19.35 5.51 -19.20
C GLU A 184 18.04 6.20 -18.80
N PHE A 185 16.90 5.62 -19.16
CA PHE A 185 15.59 6.12 -18.78
C PHE A 185 15.41 6.13 -17.25
N MET A 186 15.75 5.05 -16.56
CA MET A 186 15.59 4.94 -15.10
C MET A 186 16.52 5.86 -14.29
N ARG A 187 17.60 6.38 -14.91
CA ARG A 187 18.47 7.41 -14.26
C ARG A 187 17.87 8.82 -14.27
N MET A 188 16.83 9.06 -15.06
CA MET A 188 16.14 10.36 -15.09
C MET A 188 15.33 10.59 -13.80
N PRO A 189 15.05 11.85 -13.45
CA PRO A 189 14.08 12.17 -12.41
C PRO A 189 12.69 11.60 -12.73
N ILE A 190 11.93 11.26 -11.71
CA ILE A 190 10.59 10.69 -11.86
C ILE A 190 9.65 11.51 -12.74
N SER A 191 9.70 12.84 -12.65
CA SER A 191 8.89 13.74 -13.50
C SER A 191 9.23 13.59 -14.98
N ASP A 192 10.49 13.29 -15.30
CA ASP A 192 10.94 13.16 -16.69
C ASP A 192 10.48 11.84 -17.31
N TRP A 193 10.25 10.78 -16.52
CA TRP A 193 9.65 9.55 -17.03
C TRP A 193 8.27 9.82 -17.62
N TYR A 194 7.44 10.55 -16.88
CA TYR A 194 6.08 10.90 -17.32
C TYR A 194 6.11 11.86 -18.52
N ASN A 195 7.01 12.86 -18.51
CA ASN A 195 7.22 13.76 -19.64
C ASN A 195 7.59 12.99 -20.93
N VAL A 196 8.40 11.94 -20.83
CA VAL A 196 8.76 11.09 -21.99
C VAL A 196 7.52 10.37 -22.53
N PHE A 197 6.69 9.79 -21.66
CA PHE A 197 5.46 9.12 -22.08
C PHE A 197 4.45 10.07 -22.71
N GLU A 198 4.27 11.27 -22.15
CA GLU A 198 3.38 12.30 -22.69
C GLU A 198 3.84 12.78 -24.05
N GLN A 199 5.11 13.14 -24.19
CA GLN A 199 5.66 13.72 -25.41
C GLN A 199 5.74 12.69 -26.55
N LYS A 200 6.17 11.45 -26.26
CA LYS A 200 6.38 10.43 -27.30
C LYS A 200 5.13 9.65 -27.65
N HIS A 201 4.22 9.47 -26.68
CA HIS A 201 3.05 8.61 -26.86
C HIS A 201 1.71 9.33 -26.65
N LYS A 202 1.73 10.63 -26.35
CA LYS A 202 0.52 11.41 -26.03
C LYS A 202 -0.28 10.77 -24.92
N ALA A 203 0.42 10.19 -23.93
CA ALA A 203 -0.21 9.66 -22.74
C ALA A 203 -0.87 10.79 -21.95
N GLU A 204 -2.03 10.52 -21.38
CA GLU A 204 -2.76 11.46 -20.54
C GLU A 204 -2.88 10.84 -19.16
N PHE A 205 -2.15 11.39 -18.18
CA PHE A 205 -2.18 10.91 -16.81
C PHE A 205 -3.16 11.75 -15.98
N ILE A 206 -4.10 11.07 -15.32
CA ILE A 206 -5.10 11.70 -14.47
C ILE A 206 -4.70 11.44 -13.02
N PHE A 207 -3.93 12.34 -12.42
CA PHE A 207 -3.60 12.33 -11.01
C PHE A 207 -4.34 13.47 -10.32
N GLU A 208 -5.26 13.11 -9.42
CA GLU A 208 -6.14 14.08 -8.76
C GLU A 208 -5.50 14.66 -7.49
N ASN A 209 -6.01 15.79 -7.04
CA ASN A 209 -5.74 16.36 -5.72
C ASN A 209 -4.24 16.46 -5.32
N GLY A 210 -3.34 16.59 -6.28
CA GLY A 210 -1.91 16.66 -6.02
C GLY A 210 -1.27 15.33 -5.63
N GLU A 211 -1.88 14.20 -5.98
CA GLU A 211 -1.39 12.85 -5.68
C GLU A 211 0.02 12.61 -6.22
N PHE A 212 0.29 13.05 -7.43
CA PHE A 212 1.62 12.91 -8.01
C PHE A 212 2.69 13.70 -7.26
N GLU A 213 2.37 14.90 -6.79
CA GLU A 213 3.29 15.71 -5.98
C GLU A 213 3.57 15.02 -4.61
N ARG A 214 2.51 14.48 -3.97
CA ARG A 214 2.66 13.69 -2.73
C ARG A 214 3.46 12.42 -2.96
N PHE A 215 3.27 11.76 -4.10
CA PHE A 215 4.08 10.60 -4.46
C PHE A 215 5.55 10.95 -4.69
N LYS A 216 5.84 12.08 -5.35
CA LYS A 216 7.22 12.57 -5.46
C LYS A 216 7.86 12.86 -4.11
N GLU A 217 7.06 13.32 -3.14
CA GLU A 217 7.55 13.52 -1.76
C GLU A 217 8.12 12.23 -1.18
N ILE A 218 7.53 11.06 -1.47
CA ILE A 218 8.03 9.75 -0.99
C ILE A 218 9.47 9.51 -1.45
N TYR A 219 9.82 9.87 -2.68
CA TYR A 219 11.19 9.81 -3.18
C TYR A 219 12.13 10.76 -2.43
N TYR A 220 11.69 11.97 -2.15
CA TYR A 220 12.50 12.92 -1.41
C TYR A 220 12.66 12.51 0.06
N ARG A 221 11.62 11.95 0.66
CA ARG A 221 11.65 11.39 2.02
C ARG A 221 12.67 10.23 2.11
N ARG A 222 12.63 9.30 1.17
CA ARG A 222 13.61 8.22 1.09
C ARG A 222 15.04 8.78 1.04
N ASN A 223 15.28 9.81 0.25
CA ASN A 223 16.60 10.44 0.15
C ASN A 223 17.03 11.10 1.48
N LEU A 224 16.12 11.71 2.22
CA LEU A 224 16.39 12.21 3.56
C LEU A 224 16.77 11.10 4.53
N VAL A 225 16.03 10.00 4.53
CA VAL A 225 16.29 8.83 5.40
C VAL A 225 17.68 8.29 5.09
N VAL A 226 17.99 8.01 3.83
CA VAL A 226 19.25 7.38 3.41
C VAL A 226 20.46 8.27 3.66
N HIS A 227 20.37 9.56 3.34
CA HIS A 227 21.53 10.44 3.28
C HIS A 227 21.63 11.46 4.43
N ASN A 228 20.53 11.69 5.16
CA ASN A 228 20.46 12.74 6.18
C ASN A 228 19.74 12.31 7.47
N LYS A 229 19.58 11.01 7.72
CA LYS A 229 18.90 10.47 8.92
C LYS A 229 17.52 11.08 9.14
N GLY A 230 16.75 11.28 8.08
CA GLY A 230 15.41 11.87 8.10
C GLY A 230 15.39 13.41 8.32
N LYS A 231 16.53 14.09 8.50
CA LYS A 231 16.56 15.53 8.77
C LYS A 231 16.30 16.35 7.53
N VAL A 232 15.31 17.24 7.60
CA VAL A 232 14.96 18.19 6.54
C VAL A 232 16.15 19.10 6.22
N ASN A 233 16.49 19.19 4.94
CA ASN A 233 17.53 20.07 4.41
C ASN A 233 16.98 21.01 3.32
N ASN A 234 17.79 21.98 2.89
CA ASN A 234 17.38 22.94 1.88
C ASN A 234 17.04 22.28 0.52
N SER A 235 17.64 21.17 0.18
CA SER A 235 17.35 20.44 -1.05
C SER A 235 15.94 19.86 -1.02
N TYR A 236 15.57 19.22 0.09
CA TYR A 236 14.22 18.70 0.29
C TYR A 236 13.16 19.79 0.18
N ILE A 237 13.31 20.90 0.94
CA ILE A 237 12.36 22.03 0.93
C ILE A 237 12.15 22.61 -0.48
N LYS A 238 13.20 22.63 -1.31
CA LYS A 238 13.10 23.13 -2.69
C LYS A 238 12.49 22.13 -3.66
N SER A 239 12.50 20.84 -3.33
CA SER A 239 12.08 19.76 -4.23
C SER A 239 10.64 19.35 -4.00
N VAL A 240 10.11 19.49 -2.79
CA VAL A 240 8.72 19.15 -2.47
C VAL A 240 7.78 20.28 -2.83
N ASP A 241 6.50 19.95 -3.01
CA ASP A 241 5.45 20.93 -3.25
C ASP A 241 5.32 21.93 -2.09
N LYS A 242 4.78 23.11 -2.38
CA LYS A 242 4.59 24.18 -1.38
C LYS A 242 3.72 23.71 -0.20
N SER A 243 2.69 22.92 -0.46
CA SER A 243 1.81 22.38 0.59
C SER A 243 2.55 21.51 1.60
N VAL A 244 3.66 20.88 1.21
CA VAL A 244 4.54 20.12 2.09
C VAL A 244 5.63 21.01 2.70
N SER A 245 6.27 21.83 1.88
CA SER A 245 7.41 22.65 2.33
C SER A 245 7.03 23.72 3.35
N GLU A 246 5.78 24.17 3.36
CA GLU A 246 5.23 25.12 4.35
C GLU A 246 4.93 24.48 5.71
N LEU A 247 4.86 23.15 5.79
CA LEU A 247 4.55 22.40 7.01
C LEU A 247 5.79 21.88 7.73
N VAL A 248 6.98 22.04 7.17
CA VAL A 248 8.21 21.43 7.71
C VAL A 248 9.30 22.49 7.93
N GLU A 249 10.07 22.32 8.98
CA GLU A 249 11.19 23.20 9.29
C GLU A 249 12.54 22.54 8.97
N LYS A 250 13.52 23.37 8.56
CA LYS A 250 14.87 22.89 8.34
C LYS A 250 15.48 22.32 9.62
N GLY A 251 15.96 21.10 9.56
CA GLY A 251 16.56 20.38 10.70
C GLY A 251 15.57 19.52 11.47
N GLU A 252 14.28 19.66 11.20
CA GLU A 252 13.25 18.73 11.69
C GLU A 252 13.52 17.31 11.21
N VAL A 253 13.23 16.31 12.05
CA VAL A 253 13.36 14.88 11.70
C VAL A 253 12.00 14.37 11.28
N LEU A 254 11.85 14.07 10.01
CA LEU A 254 10.64 13.47 9.46
C LEU A 254 10.70 11.96 9.61
N LYS A 255 9.74 11.40 10.34
CA LYS A 255 9.62 9.97 10.58
C LYS A 255 8.91 9.26 9.42
N VAL A 256 9.22 7.98 9.28
CA VAL A 256 8.47 7.05 8.44
C VAL A 256 7.73 6.12 9.40
N ASP A 257 6.58 6.56 9.85
CA ASP A 257 5.72 5.79 10.75
C ASP A 257 4.69 4.94 9.97
N ARG A 258 3.85 4.22 10.72
CA ARG A 258 2.82 3.36 10.13
C ARG A 258 1.82 4.14 9.27
N GLU A 259 1.41 5.32 9.72
CA GLU A 259 0.44 6.15 8.98
C GLU A 259 1.05 6.64 7.67
N TYR A 260 2.30 7.09 7.72
CA TYR A 260 3.04 7.47 6.52
C TYR A 260 3.18 6.29 5.54
N MET A 261 3.54 5.10 6.04
CA MET A 261 3.66 3.91 5.20
C MET A 261 2.35 3.49 4.55
N SER A 262 1.24 3.53 5.30
CA SER A 262 -0.09 3.25 4.75
C SER A 262 -0.41 4.16 3.56
N ARG A 263 -0.17 5.48 3.71
CA ARG A 263 -0.35 6.45 2.61
C ARG A 263 0.64 6.24 1.46
N ALA A 264 1.87 5.83 1.76
CA ALA A 264 2.86 5.57 0.73
C ALA A 264 2.47 4.35 -0.14
N PHE A 265 1.95 3.29 0.47
CA PHE A 265 1.40 2.14 -0.25
C PHE A 265 0.22 2.53 -1.13
N GLU A 266 -0.75 3.25 -0.56
CA GLU A 266 -1.92 3.74 -1.27
C GLU A 266 -1.53 4.60 -2.48
N LEU A 267 -0.75 5.67 -2.28
CA LEU A 267 -0.31 6.57 -3.34
C LEU A 267 0.46 5.82 -4.44
N THR A 268 1.32 4.87 -4.06
CA THR A 268 2.09 4.10 -5.04
C THR A 268 1.16 3.28 -5.96
N GLN A 269 0.11 2.67 -5.40
CA GLN A 269 -0.87 1.92 -6.18
C GLN A 269 -1.71 2.86 -7.07
N LEU A 270 -2.18 3.99 -6.54
CA LEU A 270 -2.93 4.99 -7.32
C LEU A 270 -2.12 5.48 -8.52
N ILE A 271 -0.86 5.83 -8.31
CA ILE A 271 0.02 6.29 -9.39
C ILE A 271 0.28 5.19 -10.42
N LEU A 272 0.43 3.93 -10.01
CA LEU A 272 0.56 2.81 -10.96
C LEU A 272 -0.72 2.61 -11.78
N TYR A 273 -1.89 2.58 -11.17
CA TYR A 273 -3.14 2.46 -11.92
C TYR A 273 -3.32 3.61 -12.91
N GLY A 274 -3.07 4.85 -12.48
CA GLY A 274 -3.10 6.02 -13.37
C GLY A 274 -2.09 5.92 -14.51
N THR A 275 -0.91 5.35 -14.25
CA THR A 275 0.13 5.13 -15.27
C THR A 275 -0.32 4.11 -16.30
N PHE A 276 -0.81 2.95 -15.88
CA PHE A 276 -1.32 1.92 -16.80
C PHE A 276 -2.53 2.44 -17.60
N TRP A 277 -3.42 3.18 -16.94
CA TRP A 277 -4.57 3.80 -17.61
C TRP A 277 -4.15 4.82 -18.65
N GLY A 278 -3.23 5.72 -18.33
CA GLY A 278 -2.70 6.72 -19.29
C GLY A 278 -2.02 6.10 -20.51
N LEU A 279 -1.46 4.91 -20.35
CA LEU A 279 -0.74 4.18 -21.39
C LEU A 279 -1.56 3.06 -22.03
N ARG A 280 -2.83 2.84 -21.64
CA ARG A 280 -3.66 1.69 -22.09
C ARG A 280 -3.80 1.59 -23.61
N LYS A 281 -3.82 2.71 -24.31
CA LYS A 281 -3.88 2.75 -25.80
C LYS A 281 -2.66 2.14 -26.46
N LEU A 282 -1.56 1.97 -25.73
CA LEU A 282 -0.36 1.30 -26.21
C LEU A 282 -0.44 -0.23 -26.03
N SER A 283 -1.39 -0.74 -25.27
CA SER A 283 -1.65 -2.18 -25.19
C SER A 283 -2.23 -2.69 -26.52
N LYS A 284 -1.90 -3.94 -26.88
CA LYS A 284 -2.62 -4.64 -27.97
C LYS A 284 -3.99 -5.13 -27.51
N ASP A 285 -4.03 -5.48 -26.24
CA ASP A 285 -5.16 -6.14 -25.59
C ASP A 285 -5.73 -5.17 -24.54
N LYS A 286 -6.26 -4.02 -25.05
CA LYS A 286 -6.80 -2.95 -24.21
C LYS A 286 -7.93 -3.45 -23.32
N ASP A 287 -8.87 -4.21 -23.90
CA ASP A 287 -10.04 -4.71 -23.18
C ASP A 287 -9.65 -5.68 -22.06
N GLU A 288 -8.62 -6.52 -22.28
CA GLU A 288 -8.11 -7.42 -21.25
C GLU A 288 -7.41 -6.65 -20.11
N LEU A 289 -6.71 -5.55 -20.41
CA LEU A 289 -6.13 -4.68 -19.41
C LEU A 289 -7.23 -4.03 -18.56
N GLU A 290 -8.29 -3.52 -19.20
CA GLU A 290 -9.43 -2.90 -18.52
C GLU A 290 -10.16 -3.91 -17.64
N ASN A 291 -10.39 -5.12 -18.12
CA ASN A 291 -10.97 -6.20 -17.32
C ASN A 291 -10.11 -6.53 -16.10
N ARG A 292 -8.79 -6.62 -16.28
CA ARG A 292 -7.87 -6.87 -15.17
C ARG A 292 -7.84 -5.73 -14.14
N MET A 293 -7.94 -4.48 -14.61
CA MET A 293 -8.08 -3.33 -13.70
C MET A 293 -9.38 -3.39 -12.91
N PHE A 294 -10.49 -3.77 -13.56
CA PHE A 294 -11.79 -3.96 -12.92
C PHE A 294 -11.72 -5.01 -11.80
N GLU A 295 -11.18 -6.19 -12.09
CA GLU A 295 -11.02 -7.29 -11.12
C GLU A 295 -10.15 -6.88 -9.93
N LYS A 296 -9.01 -6.22 -10.19
CA LYS A 296 -8.14 -5.73 -9.12
C LYS A 296 -8.80 -4.64 -8.27
N ALA A 297 -9.55 -3.72 -8.88
CA ALA A 297 -10.30 -2.71 -8.16
C ALA A 297 -11.40 -3.33 -7.28
N PHE A 298 -12.04 -4.41 -7.75
CA PHE A 298 -13.01 -5.15 -6.95
C PHE A 298 -12.34 -5.80 -5.74
N LYS A 299 -11.16 -6.39 -5.92
CA LYS A 299 -10.39 -6.96 -4.81
C LYS A 299 -9.97 -5.90 -3.77
N HIS A 300 -9.64 -4.68 -4.21
CA HIS A 300 -9.43 -3.56 -3.29
C HIS A 300 -10.70 -3.22 -2.49
N MET A 301 -11.89 -3.28 -3.11
CA MET A 301 -13.16 -3.11 -2.39
C MET A 301 -13.38 -4.20 -1.32
N GLU A 302 -13.09 -5.46 -1.65
CA GLU A 302 -13.19 -6.58 -0.70
C GLU A 302 -12.26 -6.41 0.50
N ASN A 303 -11.09 -5.80 0.29
CA ASN A 303 -10.10 -5.49 1.32
C ASN A 303 -10.37 -4.14 2.04
N ALA A 304 -11.49 -3.48 1.78
CA ALA A 304 -11.84 -2.16 2.30
C ALA A 304 -10.81 -1.04 1.93
N GLU A 305 -10.06 -1.20 0.85
CA GLU A 305 -9.14 -0.21 0.30
C GLU A 305 -9.91 0.75 -0.64
N TRP A 306 -10.87 1.46 -0.05
CA TRP A 306 -11.92 2.21 -0.77
C TRP A 306 -11.40 3.33 -1.65
N SER A 307 -10.34 4.04 -1.26
CA SER A 307 -9.76 5.14 -2.04
C SER A 307 -9.12 4.63 -3.33
N ILE A 308 -8.49 3.46 -3.31
CA ILE A 308 -7.90 2.85 -4.50
C ILE A 308 -9.01 2.40 -5.46
N SER A 309 -10.01 1.69 -4.96
CA SER A 309 -11.13 1.23 -5.80
C SER A 309 -11.93 2.42 -6.37
N GLU A 310 -12.20 3.45 -5.57
CA GLU A 310 -12.84 4.68 -6.05
C GLU A 310 -12.07 5.29 -7.22
N TYR A 311 -10.77 5.45 -7.07
CA TYR A 311 -9.93 6.04 -8.12
C TYR A 311 -9.95 5.22 -9.41
N VAL A 312 -9.79 3.89 -9.32
CA VAL A 312 -9.76 3.03 -10.50
C VAL A 312 -11.09 3.03 -11.22
N TYR A 313 -12.23 2.87 -10.50
CA TYR A 313 -13.55 2.89 -11.13
C TYR A 313 -13.88 4.27 -11.71
N LYS A 314 -13.42 5.36 -11.09
CA LYS A 314 -13.57 6.71 -11.63
C LYS A 314 -12.82 6.87 -12.95
N LEU A 315 -11.59 6.36 -13.07
CA LEU A 315 -10.85 6.36 -14.33
C LEU A 315 -11.61 5.59 -15.43
N MET A 316 -12.19 4.43 -15.09
CA MET A 316 -12.85 3.55 -16.05
C MET A 316 -14.24 4.04 -16.46
N MET A 317 -14.93 4.73 -15.58
CA MET A 317 -16.30 5.23 -15.79
C MET A 317 -16.41 6.20 -16.98
N ASP A 318 -15.36 6.97 -17.27
CA ASP A 318 -15.32 7.98 -18.32
C ASP A 318 -14.85 7.44 -19.69
N GLU A 319 -14.54 6.13 -19.79
CA GLU A 319 -14.07 5.54 -21.03
C GLU A 319 -15.20 5.45 -22.09
N LYS A 320 -14.96 6.07 -23.25
CA LYS A 320 -15.99 6.20 -24.29
C LYS A 320 -16.28 4.91 -25.06
N GLU A 321 -15.29 4.03 -25.14
CA GLU A 321 -15.35 2.81 -25.94
C GLU A 321 -16.00 1.62 -25.22
N GLN A 322 -16.24 1.72 -23.92
CA GLN A 322 -16.93 0.69 -23.14
C GLN A 322 -18.44 0.65 -23.41
N SER A 323 -19.03 -0.53 -23.22
CA SER A 323 -20.48 -0.70 -23.27
C SER A 323 -21.20 0.11 -22.17
N ASP A 324 -22.46 0.44 -22.38
CA ASP A 324 -23.26 1.14 -21.36
C ASP A 324 -23.41 0.31 -20.08
N ALA A 325 -23.41 -1.04 -20.19
CA ALA A 325 -23.45 -1.93 -19.04
C ALA A 325 -22.15 -1.86 -18.21
N ASP A 326 -21.00 -1.91 -18.86
CA ASP A 326 -19.68 -1.82 -18.16
C ASP A 326 -19.51 -0.46 -17.49
N LYS A 327 -19.86 0.63 -18.17
CA LYS A 327 -19.87 1.97 -17.58
C LYS A 327 -20.74 2.04 -16.34
N PHE A 328 -21.90 1.38 -16.39
CA PHE A 328 -22.80 1.37 -15.25
C PHE A 328 -22.26 0.52 -14.10
N CYS A 329 -21.64 -0.63 -14.38
CA CYS A 329 -20.94 -1.43 -13.37
C CYS A 329 -19.83 -0.62 -12.68
N ASN A 330 -18.99 0.06 -13.47
CA ASN A 330 -17.94 0.95 -12.94
C ASN A 330 -18.54 2.05 -12.06
N LYS A 331 -19.64 2.64 -12.48
CA LYS A 331 -20.33 3.70 -11.75
C LYS A 331 -20.91 3.20 -10.42
N VAL A 332 -21.53 2.03 -10.40
CA VAL A 332 -22.04 1.41 -9.17
C VAL A 332 -20.89 1.13 -8.19
N ASN A 333 -19.80 0.54 -8.67
CA ASN A 333 -18.63 0.23 -7.82
C ASN A 333 -17.93 1.51 -7.31
N TYR A 334 -17.87 2.57 -8.13
CA TYR A 334 -17.45 3.89 -7.68
C TYR A 334 -18.35 4.40 -6.53
N TRP A 335 -19.66 4.34 -6.67
CA TRP A 335 -20.59 4.76 -5.63
C TRP A 335 -20.46 3.94 -4.34
N ILE A 336 -20.26 2.62 -4.46
CA ILE A 336 -19.99 1.74 -3.30
C ILE A 336 -18.74 2.22 -2.56
N SER A 337 -17.67 2.50 -3.31
CA SER A 337 -16.40 2.95 -2.73
C SER A 337 -16.55 4.30 -2.02
N VAL A 338 -17.27 5.27 -2.60
CA VAL A 338 -17.54 6.57 -1.99
C VAL A 338 -18.40 6.44 -0.73
N LYS A 339 -19.47 5.62 -0.80
CA LYS A 339 -20.37 5.38 0.35
C LYS A 339 -19.62 4.80 1.55
N ASN A 340 -18.78 3.79 1.32
CA ASN A 340 -18.05 3.12 2.39
C ASN A 340 -16.92 3.98 3.01
N GLN A 341 -16.58 5.10 2.39
CA GLN A 341 -15.76 6.16 2.99
C GLN A 341 -16.57 7.19 3.79
N GLY A 342 -17.87 6.98 3.97
CA GLY A 342 -18.76 7.91 4.70
C GLY A 342 -19.15 9.15 3.89
N ARG A 343 -18.89 9.18 2.57
CA ARG A 343 -19.11 10.34 1.69
C ARG A 343 -20.37 10.22 0.83
N ILE A 344 -21.40 9.52 1.30
CA ILE A 344 -22.63 9.24 0.54
C ILE A 344 -23.31 10.51 0.00
N GLU A 345 -23.23 11.62 0.71
CA GLU A 345 -23.87 12.89 0.30
C GLU A 345 -23.30 13.44 -1.02
N GLU A 346 -22.07 13.08 -1.38
CA GLU A 346 -21.46 13.50 -2.66
C GLU A 346 -22.11 12.83 -3.86
N ILE A 347 -22.65 11.62 -3.70
CA ILE A 347 -23.18 10.79 -4.80
C ILE A 347 -24.69 10.57 -4.72
N LYS A 348 -25.33 10.83 -3.57
CA LYS A 348 -26.75 10.54 -3.31
C LYS A 348 -27.68 11.10 -4.38
N GLY A 349 -27.47 12.34 -4.80
CA GLY A 349 -28.27 12.96 -5.84
C GLY A 349 -28.14 12.27 -7.20
N ASP A 350 -26.99 11.68 -7.52
CA ASP A 350 -26.79 10.93 -8.77
C ASP A 350 -27.40 9.54 -8.69
N VAL A 351 -27.30 8.88 -7.54
CA VAL A 351 -27.95 7.60 -7.27
C VAL A 351 -29.48 7.74 -7.35
N ASP A 352 -30.03 8.77 -6.72
CA ASP A 352 -31.48 9.04 -6.75
C ASP A 352 -32.01 9.25 -8.16
N ARG A 353 -31.31 10.06 -8.96
CA ARG A 353 -31.70 10.36 -10.36
C ARG A 353 -31.49 9.21 -11.34
N CYS A 354 -30.72 8.18 -10.93
CA CYS A 354 -30.42 7.06 -11.79
C CYS A 354 -31.69 6.23 -12.05
N ASP A 355 -32.09 6.15 -13.31
CA ASP A 355 -33.24 5.32 -13.73
C ASP A 355 -32.79 3.88 -13.98
N VAL A 356 -33.16 2.98 -13.08
CA VAL A 356 -32.88 1.55 -13.15
C VAL A 356 -34.11 0.72 -13.55
N SER A 357 -35.22 1.35 -13.98
CA SER A 357 -36.51 0.68 -14.24
C SER A 357 -36.42 -0.43 -15.28
N ALA A 358 -35.62 -0.23 -16.33
CA ALA A 358 -35.40 -1.18 -17.42
C ALA A 358 -34.19 -2.09 -17.21
N MET A 359 -33.46 -1.95 -16.08
CA MET A 359 -32.24 -2.73 -15.79
C MET A 359 -32.56 -4.05 -15.09
N CYS A 360 -31.57 -4.96 -15.00
CA CYS A 360 -31.68 -6.22 -14.27
C CYS A 360 -31.92 -6.01 -12.77
N GLY A 361 -32.30 -7.07 -12.08
CA GLY A 361 -32.61 -7.02 -10.65
C GLY A 361 -31.42 -6.59 -9.78
N GLN A 362 -30.22 -7.01 -10.15
CA GLN A 362 -28.96 -6.65 -9.44
C GLN A 362 -28.77 -5.12 -9.38
N PHE A 363 -28.94 -4.42 -10.49
CA PHE A 363 -28.79 -2.95 -10.52
C PHE A 363 -29.91 -2.21 -9.77
N LYS A 364 -31.12 -2.78 -9.78
CA LYS A 364 -32.20 -2.25 -8.94
C LYS A 364 -31.90 -2.40 -7.46
N ALA A 365 -31.41 -3.59 -7.05
CA ALA A 365 -30.97 -3.83 -5.67
C ALA A 365 -29.81 -2.89 -5.28
N ALA A 366 -28.85 -2.69 -6.19
CA ALA A 366 -27.72 -1.80 -5.96
C ALA A 366 -28.14 -0.36 -5.65
N LYS A 367 -29.07 0.20 -6.45
CA LYS A 367 -29.60 1.55 -6.20
C LYS A 367 -30.17 1.68 -4.79
N TYR A 368 -31.04 0.76 -4.39
CA TYR A 368 -31.70 0.84 -3.09
C TYR A 368 -30.78 0.52 -1.93
N ALA A 369 -29.80 -0.38 -2.11
CA ALA A 369 -28.77 -0.62 -1.11
C ALA A 369 -27.87 0.61 -0.88
N LEU A 370 -27.55 1.35 -1.94
CA LEU A 370 -26.80 2.61 -1.83
C LEU A 370 -27.58 3.70 -1.08
N LEU A 371 -28.91 3.68 -1.17
CA LEU A 371 -29.80 4.64 -0.50
C LEU A 371 -30.30 4.19 0.88
N ASP A 372 -29.82 3.05 1.38
CA ASP A 372 -30.22 2.43 2.65
C ASP A 372 -31.75 2.09 2.73
N GLU A 373 -32.38 1.86 1.57
CA GLU A 373 -33.79 1.49 1.46
C GLU A 373 -33.97 -0.04 1.52
N TYR A 374 -33.65 -0.65 2.65
CA TYR A 374 -33.47 -2.11 2.82
C TYR A 374 -34.73 -2.92 2.61
N ASP A 375 -35.93 -2.41 2.90
CA ASP A 375 -37.19 -3.06 2.56
C ASP A 375 -37.31 -3.31 1.05
N LYS A 376 -36.89 -2.32 0.22
CA LYS A 376 -36.90 -2.46 -1.23
C LYS A 376 -35.82 -3.42 -1.71
N VAL A 377 -34.65 -3.41 -1.06
CA VAL A 377 -33.56 -4.37 -1.34
C VAL A 377 -34.08 -5.78 -1.15
N SER A 378 -34.66 -6.12 0.02
CA SER A 378 -35.22 -7.43 0.32
C SER A 378 -36.27 -7.84 -0.71
N GLY A 379 -37.24 -6.95 -1.03
CA GLY A 379 -38.29 -7.23 -2.00
C GLY A 379 -37.83 -7.46 -3.45
N ILE A 380 -36.62 -6.95 -3.81
CA ILE A 380 -36.00 -7.24 -5.10
C ILE A 380 -35.21 -8.54 -5.02
N LEU A 381 -34.38 -8.71 -3.99
CA LEU A 381 -33.57 -9.91 -3.79
C LEU A 381 -34.43 -11.18 -3.74
N GLU A 382 -35.64 -11.15 -3.12
CA GLU A 382 -36.59 -12.25 -3.13
C GLU A 382 -36.97 -12.75 -4.53
N LYS A 383 -36.88 -11.90 -5.55
CA LYS A 383 -37.23 -12.25 -6.92
C LYS A 383 -36.08 -12.75 -7.76
N ILE A 384 -34.85 -12.45 -7.34
CA ILE A 384 -33.64 -12.69 -8.14
C ILE A 384 -32.65 -13.65 -7.48
N ILE A 385 -32.82 -13.96 -6.18
CA ILE A 385 -31.95 -14.93 -5.50
C ILE A 385 -32.06 -16.30 -6.16
N GLY A 386 -30.95 -16.99 -6.35
CA GLY A 386 -30.87 -18.28 -7.02
C GLY A 386 -31.08 -18.24 -8.55
N THR A 387 -31.42 -17.07 -9.12
CA THR A 387 -31.62 -16.92 -10.57
C THR A 387 -30.70 -15.88 -11.21
N GLU A 388 -30.76 -14.62 -10.77
CA GLU A 388 -29.88 -13.54 -11.24
C GLU A 388 -28.70 -13.31 -10.29
N ILE A 389 -28.86 -13.59 -8.99
CA ILE A 389 -27.83 -13.41 -7.98
C ILE A 389 -27.73 -14.64 -7.08
N PRO A 390 -26.55 -15.28 -6.96
CA PRO A 390 -26.34 -16.33 -5.98
C PRO A 390 -26.28 -15.75 -4.56
N SER A 391 -26.68 -16.55 -3.57
CA SER A 391 -26.71 -16.16 -2.15
C SER A 391 -25.33 -15.69 -1.64
N CYS A 392 -24.25 -16.36 -2.07
CA CYS A 392 -22.87 -15.99 -1.70
C CYS A 392 -22.51 -14.56 -2.10
N TYR A 393 -23.08 -14.02 -3.19
CA TYR A 393 -22.86 -12.63 -3.58
C TYR A 393 -23.47 -11.63 -2.61
N ILE A 394 -24.64 -11.96 -2.05
CA ILE A 394 -25.29 -11.12 -1.05
C ILE A 394 -24.43 -11.07 0.23
N GLU A 395 -23.76 -12.16 0.54
CA GLU A 395 -22.86 -12.22 1.70
C GLU A 395 -21.48 -11.58 1.46
N GLN A 396 -20.96 -11.63 0.24
CA GLN A 396 -19.59 -11.20 -0.05
C GLN A 396 -19.51 -9.82 -0.72
N TRP A 397 -20.48 -9.44 -1.56
CA TRP A 397 -20.40 -8.18 -2.29
C TRP A 397 -20.42 -6.97 -1.33
N PRO A 398 -19.43 -6.08 -1.41
CA PRO A 398 -19.34 -4.89 -0.56
C PRO A 398 -20.54 -3.95 -0.60
N LEU A 399 -21.35 -4.01 -1.66
CA LEU A 399 -22.61 -3.30 -1.77
C LEU A 399 -23.55 -3.54 -0.57
N PHE A 400 -23.56 -4.76 -0.05
CA PHE A 400 -24.50 -5.19 0.98
C PHE A 400 -23.94 -5.12 2.40
N ILE A 401 -22.80 -4.47 2.65
CA ILE A 401 -22.20 -4.37 3.99
C ILE A 401 -23.22 -3.85 5.00
N GLN A 402 -23.81 -2.67 4.75
CA GLN A 402 -24.76 -2.05 5.68
C GLN A 402 -26.11 -2.79 5.70
N TYR A 403 -26.51 -3.35 4.57
CA TYR A 403 -27.74 -4.18 4.49
C TYR A 403 -27.62 -5.42 5.37
N ARG A 404 -26.46 -6.09 5.39
CA ARG A 404 -26.21 -7.28 6.24
C ARG A 404 -26.28 -6.98 7.74
N GLU A 405 -26.15 -5.72 8.15
CA GLU A 405 -26.28 -5.28 9.54
C GLU A 405 -27.73 -4.90 9.91
N SER A 406 -28.68 -5.00 8.96
CA SER A 406 -30.08 -4.59 9.15
C SER A 406 -30.99 -5.73 9.60
N GLU A 407 -32.11 -5.38 10.27
CA GLU A 407 -33.17 -6.34 10.62
C GLU A 407 -33.86 -6.93 9.38
N GLU A 408 -33.89 -6.17 8.28
CA GLU A 408 -34.46 -6.61 7.01
C GLU A 408 -33.65 -7.77 6.42
N TYR A 409 -32.33 -7.74 6.56
CA TYR A 409 -31.46 -8.83 6.13
C TYR A 409 -31.65 -10.08 6.99
N GLU A 410 -31.76 -9.95 8.30
CA GLU A 410 -32.00 -11.12 9.18
C GLU A 410 -33.30 -11.84 8.80
N LYS A 411 -34.39 -11.09 8.56
CA LYS A 411 -35.68 -11.63 8.10
C LYS A 411 -35.56 -12.29 6.72
N PHE A 412 -34.84 -11.64 5.81
CA PHE A 412 -34.60 -12.15 4.46
C PHE A 412 -33.81 -13.45 4.50
N ARG A 413 -32.72 -13.51 5.26
CA ARG A 413 -31.85 -14.68 5.39
C ARG A 413 -32.56 -15.89 6.01
N GLU A 414 -33.38 -15.66 7.04
CA GLU A 414 -34.17 -16.74 7.66
C GLU A 414 -35.20 -17.30 6.69
N LYS A 415 -35.84 -16.44 5.89
CA LYS A 415 -36.82 -16.84 4.88
C LYS A 415 -36.21 -17.66 3.73
N HIS A 416 -34.96 -17.36 3.36
CA HIS A 416 -34.23 -17.97 2.24
C HIS A 416 -33.09 -18.87 2.72
N LYS A 417 -33.27 -19.50 3.87
CA LYS A 417 -32.23 -20.30 4.52
C LYS A 417 -31.67 -21.42 3.63
N GLU A 418 -32.51 -22.05 2.83
CA GLU A 418 -32.12 -23.16 1.93
C GLU A 418 -31.14 -22.65 0.86
N GLU A 419 -31.36 -21.47 0.27
CA GLU A 419 -30.46 -20.87 -0.73
C GLU A 419 -29.11 -20.43 -0.15
N PHE A 420 -29.06 -20.14 1.17
CA PHE A 420 -27.79 -19.82 1.86
C PHE A 420 -27.05 -21.05 2.38
N GLU A 421 -27.74 -22.20 2.53
CA GLU A 421 -27.12 -23.48 2.91
C GLU A 421 -26.49 -24.22 1.72
N GLU A 422 -26.88 -23.91 0.48
CA GLU A 422 -26.21 -24.37 -0.74
C GLU A 422 -24.84 -23.70 -0.91
N LEU A 423 -23.88 -24.13 -0.11
CA LEU A 423 -22.49 -23.68 -0.20
C LEU A 423 -21.85 -24.20 -1.48
N GLY A 424 -21.41 -23.30 -2.36
CA GLY A 424 -20.41 -23.64 -3.36
C GLY A 424 -20.69 -23.27 -4.82
N TYR A 425 -21.60 -22.36 -5.12
CA TYR A 425 -21.65 -21.79 -6.47
C TYR A 425 -20.54 -20.73 -6.63
N ILE A 426 -19.46 -21.12 -7.28
CA ILE A 426 -18.48 -20.16 -7.83
C ILE A 426 -19.00 -19.83 -9.22
N PRO A 427 -19.41 -18.59 -9.51
CA PRO A 427 -19.83 -18.20 -10.85
C PRO A 427 -18.72 -18.49 -11.87
N ASP A 428 -19.06 -18.92 -13.08
CA ASP A 428 -18.11 -19.28 -14.14
C ASP A 428 -17.08 -18.19 -14.46
N TYR A 429 -17.42 -16.92 -14.25
CA TYR A 429 -16.50 -15.78 -14.43
C TYR A 429 -15.50 -15.58 -13.25
N LEU A 430 -15.68 -16.31 -12.13
CA LEU A 430 -14.70 -16.41 -11.03
C LEU A 430 -14.01 -17.78 -11.01
N ALA A 431 -14.46 -18.72 -11.82
CA ALA A 431 -13.71 -19.93 -12.07
C ALA A 431 -12.45 -19.56 -12.84
N VAL A 432 -11.35 -19.43 -12.12
CA VAL A 432 -10.03 -19.32 -12.74
C VAL A 432 -9.86 -20.57 -13.60
N ASP A 433 -9.67 -20.42 -14.91
CA ASP A 433 -9.25 -21.50 -15.77
C ASP A 433 -7.97 -22.10 -15.15
N SER A 434 -8.14 -23.27 -14.50
CA SER A 434 -7.05 -23.98 -13.83
C SER A 434 -6.11 -24.69 -14.82
N GLU A 435 -6.06 -24.24 -16.06
CA GLU A 435 -5.17 -24.72 -17.14
C GLU A 435 -4.13 -23.68 -17.58
N GLU A 436 -3.75 -22.70 -16.76
CA GLU A 436 -2.49 -22.03 -16.98
C GLU A 436 -1.37 -22.86 -16.36
N GLU A 437 -0.64 -23.58 -17.23
CA GLU A 437 0.61 -24.26 -16.93
C GLU A 437 1.51 -23.33 -16.09
N ILE A 438 1.87 -23.81 -14.90
CA ILE A 438 2.95 -23.24 -14.09
C ILE A 438 4.23 -23.39 -14.93
N ILE A 439 4.57 -22.36 -15.71
CA ILE A 439 5.89 -22.27 -16.32
C ILE A 439 6.87 -21.97 -15.19
N ASP A 440 7.59 -23.00 -14.79
CA ASP A 440 8.72 -22.91 -13.87
C ASP A 440 9.71 -21.86 -14.39
N GLU A 441 9.98 -20.85 -13.60
CA GLU A 441 10.88 -19.73 -13.93
C GLU A 441 12.38 -20.12 -13.94
N TYR A 442 12.68 -21.43 -13.87
CA TYR A 442 14.02 -21.99 -13.99
C TYR A 442 14.09 -22.95 -15.18
N GLY A 443 14.26 -22.33 -16.37
CA GLY A 443 14.62 -23.08 -17.58
C GLY A 443 16.00 -23.74 -17.43
N ASN A 444 16.03 -24.96 -16.93
CA ASN A 444 17.11 -25.87 -17.14
C ASN A 444 16.72 -26.87 -18.23
N ASP A 445 17.14 -26.58 -19.45
CA ASP A 445 17.25 -27.59 -20.49
C ASP A 445 18.24 -28.67 -20.05
N MET A 446 17.72 -29.78 -19.54
CA MET A 446 18.49 -31.01 -19.49
C MET A 446 18.37 -31.67 -20.86
N GLU A 447 19.36 -31.46 -21.72
CA GLU A 447 19.62 -32.35 -22.85
C GLU A 447 19.79 -33.77 -22.32
N THR A 448 18.87 -34.64 -22.69
CA THR A 448 19.09 -36.09 -22.60
C THR A 448 20.04 -36.50 -23.70
N VAL A 449 21.23 -36.90 -23.25
CA VAL A 449 22.21 -37.65 -24.09
C VAL A 449 21.65 -39.06 -24.31
N GLU A 450 21.42 -39.42 -25.56
CA GLU A 450 21.72 -40.71 -26.16
C GLU A 450 22.44 -40.50 -27.49
#